data_05863045a030d470dfaf183ae5d61157
#
_entry.id   05863045a030d470dfaf183ae5d61157
#
_cell.length_a   1.000
_cell.length_b   1.000
_cell.length_c   1.000
_cell.angle_alpha   90.00
_cell.angle_beta   90.00
_cell.angle_gamma   90.00
#
_symmetry.space_group_name_H-M   'P 1'
#
loop_
_entity.id
_entity.type
_entity.pdbx_description
1 polymer ?
#
loop_
_entity_poly.entity_id
_entity_poly.type
_entity_poly.pdbx_seq_one_letter_code
_entity_poly.pdbx_strand_id
1 'polypeptide(L)'
;LLEVPVSDGKAHVGHLDIAVPASAGNSVIVGVRPEGWEPASEGFEVNVEVVEELGSDAFVYGKPADSNVKFANASDEGAQVIVRWDPKNPPKAGQQIKVKAIPTAIHLFHAQTGLRLN
;
A
#
# COMPACT_ATOMS: atom_id res chain seq x y z
N LEU A 1 -3.24 6.14 -2.20
CA LEU A 1 -3.83 5.37 -3.31
C LEU A 1 -2.73 4.89 -4.25
N LEU A 2 -2.74 3.61 -4.53
CA LEU A 2 -1.75 2.96 -5.38
C LEU A 2 -2.42 2.36 -6.61
N GLU A 3 -1.81 2.54 -7.78
CA GLU A 3 -2.23 1.85 -8.99
C GLU A 3 -1.37 0.61 -9.16
N VAL A 4 -2.01 -0.55 -9.24
CA VAL A 4 -1.33 -1.84 -9.29
C VAL A 4 -1.83 -2.69 -10.45
N PRO A 5 -0.99 -3.56 -11.01
CA PRO A 5 -1.40 -4.44 -12.11
C PRO A 5 -2.34 -5.55 -11.62
N VAL A 6 -3.20 -5.99 -12.53
CA VAL A 6 -4.12 -7.10 -12.31
C VAL A 6 -3.78 -8.21 -13.29
N SER A 7 -3.64 -9.44 -12.82
CA SER A 7 -3.56 -10.62 -13.64
C SER A 7 -4.17 -11.81 -12.91
N ASP A 8 -4.79 -12.71 -13.66
CA ASP A 8 -5.43 -13.93 -13.13
C ASP A 8 -6.46 -13.61 -12.02
N GLY A 9 -7.19 -12.49 -12.16
CA GLY A 9 -8.21 -12.08 -11.21
C GLY A 9 -7.68 -11.54 -9.90
N LYS A 10 -6.40 -11.16 -9.85
CA LYS A 10 -5.76 -10.62 -8.63
C LYS A 10 -4.99 -9.36 -8.92
N ALA A 11 -5.08 -8.40 -8.00
CA ALA A 11 -4.23 -7.22 -7.99
C ALA A 11 -2.93 -7.56 -7.26
N HIS A 12 -1.80 -7.20 -7.85
CA HIS A 12 -0.48 -7.54 -7.32
C HIS A 12 0.16 -6.30 -6.69
N VAL A 13 0.24 -6.30 -5.36
CA VAL A 13 0.87 -5.23 -4.58
C VAL A 13 2.17 -5.80 -3.99
N GLY A 14 3.25 -5.74 -4.78
CA GLY A 14 4.48 -6.44 -4.44
C GLY A 14 4.23 -7.95 -4.41
N HIS A 15 4.52 -8.57 -3.27
CA HIS A 15 4.26 -9.99 -3.06
C HIS A 15 2.85 -10.28 -2.52
N LEU A 16 2.03 -9.24 -2.36
CA LEU A 16 0.68 -9.37 -1.86
C LEU A 16 -0.31 -9.46 -3.03
N ASP A 17 -1.15 -10.49 -3.04
CA ASP A 17 -2.19 -10.69 -4.04
C ASP A 17 -3.57 -10.42 -3.43
N ILE A 18 -4.34 -9.58 -4.09
CA ILE A 18 -5.69 -9.20 -3.65
C ILE A 18 -6.68 -9.60 -4.73
N ALA A 19 -7.67 -10.42 -4.39
CA ALA A 19 -8.70 -10.83 -5.33
C ALA A 19 -9.53 -9.61 -5.78
N VAL A 20 -9.78 -9.52 -7.09
CA VAL A 20 -10.54 -8.40 -7.67
C VAL A 20 -11.65 -8.92 -8.58
N PRO A 21 -12.74 -8.15 -8.80
CA PRO A 21 -13.78 -8.54 -9.75
C PRO A 21 -13.27 -8.59 -11.18
N ALA A 22 -13.91 -9.39 -12.01
CA ALA A 22 -13.58 -9.50 -13.44
C ALA A 22 -13.68 -8.15 -14.16
N SER A 23 -14.52 -7.24 -13.69
CA SER A 23 -14.70 -5.91 -14.25
C SER A 23 -13.54 -4.94 -13.98
N ALA A 24 -12.56 -5.35 -13.19
CA ALA A 24 -11.45 -4.48 -12.79
C ALA A 24 -10.51 -4.11 -13.95
N GLY A 25 -10.42 -4.95 -14.99
CA GLY A 25 -9.52 -4.70 -16.11
C GLY A 25 -8.08 -5.08 -15.80
N ASN A 26 -7.13 -4.34 -16.38
CA ASN A 26 -5.69 -4.65 -16.29
C ASN A 26 -4.99 -4.04 -15.09
N SER A 27 -5.61 -3.06 -14.46
CA SER A 27 -5.07 -2.41 -13.27
C SER A 27 -6.20 -1.90 -12.39
N VAL A 28 -5.91 -1.75 -11.12
CA VAL A 28 -6.85 -1.17 -10.15
C VAL A 28 -6.13 -0.18 -9.26
N ILE A 29 -6.90 0.71 -8.65
CA ILE A 29 -6.41 1.60 -7.60
C ILE A 29 -6.74 0.97 -6.27
N VAL A 30 -5.72 0.80 -5.44
CA VAL A 30 -5.85 0.24 -4.09
C VAL A 30 -5.67 1.36 -3.07
N GLY A 31 -6.65 1.54 -2.21
CA GLY A 31 -6.58 2.47 -1.09
C GLY A 31 -6.57 1.71 0.22
N VAL A 32 -5.60 2.01 1.07
CA VAL A 32 -5.50 1.44 2.42
C VAL A 32 -5.10 2.57 3.36
N ARG A 33 -5.85 2.75 4.43
CA ARG A 33 -5.51 3.74 5.46
C ARG A 33 -4.28 3.30 6.24
N PRO A 34 -3.55 4.22 6.89
CA PRO A 34 -2.36 3.86 7.66
C PRO A 34 -2.58 2.73 8.67
N GLU A 35 -3.72 2.72 9.35
CA GLU A 35 -4.10 1.67 10.31
C GLU A 35 -4.56 0.37 9.65
N GLY A 36 -4.73 0.37 8.33
CA GLY A 36 -5.12 -0.81 7.56
C GLY A 36 -3.97 -1.71 7.16
N TRP A 37 -2.75 -1.30 7.44
CA TRP A 37 -1.56 -2.12 7.20
C TRP A 37 -1.11 -2.80 8.48
N GLU A 38 -0.53 -3.99 8.37
CA GLU A 38 0.09 -4.65 9.50
C GLU A 38 1.43 -5.26 9.08
N PRO A 39 2.40 -5.38 10.01
CA PRO A 39 3.69 -6.01 9.69
C PRO A 39 3.50 -7.44 9.23
N ALA A 40 4.31 -7.88 8.27
CA ALA A 40 4.24 -9.22 7.73
C ALA A 40 5.65 -9.73 7.41
N SER A 41 5.82 -11.04 7.41
CA SER A 41 7.07 -11.68 6.98
C SER A 41 7.18 -11.69 5.46
N GLU A 42 6.05 -11.71 4.77
CA GLU A 42 5.94 -11.61 3.33
C GLU A 42 4.79 -10.65 2.99
N GLY A 43 4.95 -9.85 1.96
CA GLY A 43 3.90 -8.94 1.56
C GLY A 43 4.44 -7.78 0.74
N PHE A 44 3.82 -6.64 0.93
CA PHE A 44 4.19 -5.40 0.23
C PHE A 44 5.42 -4.79 0.88
N GLU A 45 6.46 -4.55 0.08
CA GLU A 45 7.71 -3.99 0.57
C GLU A 45 7.73 -2.47 0.42
N VAL A 46 8.09 -1.78 1.49
CA VAL A 46 8.16 -0.32 1.54
C VAL A 46 9.55 0.10 1.98
N ASN A 47 10.17 0.98 1.21
CA ASN A 47 11.44 1.60 1.59
C ASN A 47 11.14 2.79 2.49
N VAL A 48 11.58 2.71 3.75
CA VAL A 48 11.29 3.72 4.77
C VAL A 48 12.10 4.98 4.52
N GLU A 49 11.42 6.13 4.45
CA GLU A 49 12.06 7.43 4.28
C GLU A 49 12.04 8.25 5.57
N VAL A 50 10.90 8.28 6.26
CA VAL A 50 10.71 9.06 7.48
C VAL A 50 9.90 8.26 8.47
N VAL A 51 10.21 8.39 9.74
CA VAL A 51 9.41 7.83 10.84
C VAL A 51 9.03 8.96 11.78
N GLU A 52 7.72 9.09 12.06
CA GLU A 52 7.20 10.10 12.98
C GLU A 52 6.68 9.39 14.22
N GLU A 53 7.23 9.73 15.38
CA GLU A 53 6.82 9.16 16.65
C GLU A 53 5.94 10.17 17.39
N LEU A 54 4.70 9.77 17.68
CA LEU A 54 3.69 10.63 18.29
C LEU A 54 3.27 10.16 19.70
N GLY A 55 4.16 9.48 20.39
CA GLY A 55 3.87 8.97 21.73
C GLY A 55 3.12 7.64 21.68
N SER A 56 1.80 7.69 21.56
CA SER A 56 0.98 6.47 21.54
C SER A 56 1.01 5.73 20.19
N ASP A 57 1.42 6.42 19.13
CA ASP A 57 1.50 5.85 17.78
C ASP A 57 2.78 6.27 17.08
N ALA A 58 3.19 5.48 16.09
CA ALA A 58 4.21 5.86 15.15
C ALA A 58 3.67 5.73 13.73
N PHE A 59 4.14 6.58 12.83
CA PHE A 59 3.79 6.51 11.41
C PHE A 59 5.04 6.40 10.58
N VAL A 60 5.04 5.43 9.68
CA VAL A 60 6.14 5.19 8.76
C VAL A 60 5.75 5.75 7.40
N TYR A 61 6.60 6.57 6.83
CA TYR A 61 6.42 7.17 5.51
C TYR A 61 7.48 6.59 4.59
N GLY A 62 7.06 6.06 3.46
CA GLY A 62 7.99 5.47 2.53
C GLY A 62 7.42 5.29 1.13
N LYS A 63 8.21 4.67 0.27
CA LYS A 63 7.84 4.42 -1.11
C LYS A 63 7.82 2.93 -1.40
N PRO A 64 6.92 2.49 -2.33
CA PRO A 64 6.94 1.10 -2.75
C PRO A 64 8.32 0.71 -3.27
N ALA A 65 8.82 -0.45 -2.85
CA ALA A 65 10.05 -1.00 -3.38
C ALA A 65 9.84 -1.63 -4.75
N ASP A 66 8.60 -2.07 -5.06
CA ASP A 66 8.24 -2.68 -6.33
C ASP A 66 7.97 -1.58 -7.37
N SER A 67 8.72 -1.59 -8.47
CA SER A 67 8.57 -0.61 -9.54
C SER A 67 7.24 -0.73 -10.31
N ASN A 68 6.53 -1.85 -10.18
CA ASN A 68 5.22 -2.06 -10.81
C ASN A 68 4.07 -1.43 -10.00
N VAL A 69 4.35 -1.02 -8.78
CA VAL A 69 3.38 -0.33 -7.92
C VAL A 69 3.63 1.16 -8.04
N LYS A 70 2.62 1.91 -8.44
CA LYS A 70 2.73 3.36 -8.66
C LYS A 70 1.67 4.09 -7.85
N PHE A 71 1.91 5.37 -7.57
CA PHE A 71 0.86 6.20 -7.00
C PHE A 71 -0.20 6.49 -8.06
N ALA A 72 -1.46 6.51 -7.65
CA ALA A 72 -2.59 6.67 -8.57
C ALA A 72 -2.61 8.03 -9.28
N ASN A 73 -2.00 9.03 -8.68
CA ASN A 73 -1.90 10.36 -9.26
C ASN A 73 -0.45 10.64 -9.65
N ALA A 74 -0.20 10.78 -10.96
CA ALA A 74 1.15 11.03 -11.48
C ALA A 74 1.73 12.38 -11.03
N SER A 75 0.90 13.31 -10.57
CA SER A 75 1.37 14.58 -10.02
C SER A 75 1.80 14.49 -8.56
N ASP A 76 1.65 13.32 -7.93
CA ASP A 76 2.04 13.11 -6.53
C ASP A 76 3.54 12.80 -6.41
N GLU A 77 4.39 13.60 -7.03
CA GLU A 77 5.82 13.54 -6.77
C GLU A 77 6.06 13.80 -5.30
N GLY A 78 6.74 12.88 -4.63
CA GLY A 78 6.93 12.97 -3.20
C GLY A 78 5.82 12.33 -2.38
N ALA A 79 4.78 11.80 -3.01
CA ALA A 79 3.77 11.03 -2.30
C ALA A 79 4.40 9.80 -1.63
N GLN A 80 3.87 9.42 -0.48
CA GLN A 80 4.41 8.33 0.31
C GLN A 80 3.32 7.38 0.75
N VAL A 81 3.68 6.11 0.90
CA VAL A 81 2.84 5.14 1.60
C VAL A 81 2.98 5.42 3.09
N ILE A 82 1.86 5.51 3.79
CA ILE A 82 1.84 5.80 5.22
C ILE A 82 1.34 4.57 5.95
N VAL A 83 2.14 4.07 6.89
CA VAL A 83 1.83 2.87 7.66
C VAL A 83 1.87 3.22 9.15
N ARG A 84 0.81 2.90 9.87
CA ARG A 84 0.81 3.00 11.33
C ARG A 84 1.65 1.87 11.91
N TRP A 85 2.51 2.19 12.87
CA TRP A 85 3.47 1.24 13.42
C TRP A 85 3.47 1.26 14.94
N ASP A 86 3.99 0.19 15.55
CA ASP A 86 4.16 0.12 17.00
C ASP A 86 5.25 1.13 17.43
N PRO A 87 4.90 2.11 18.28
CA PRO A 87 5.86 3.11 18.73
C PRO A 87 6.99 2.56 19.59
N LYS A 88 6.85 1.33 20.10
CA LYS A 88 7.88 0.69 20.92
C LYS A 88 9.04 0.17 20.11
N ASN A 89 8.82 -0.12 18.83
CA ASN A 89 9.83 -0.71 17.97
C ASN A 89 9.71 -0.20 16.53
N PRO A 90 9.88 1.11 16.30
CA PRO A 90 9.75 1.66 14.97
C PRO A 90 10.94 1.27 14.08
N PRO A 91 10.74 1.15 12.77
CA PRO A 91 11.85 1.00 11.84
C PRO A 91 12.63 2.31 11.75
N LYS A 92 13.75 2.28 11.06
CA LYS A 92 14.58 3.46 10.83
C LYS A 92 14.54 3.85 9.36
N ALA A 93 14.75 5.14 9.10
CA ALA A 93 14.91 5.63 7.73
C ALA A 93 16.04 4.84 7.03
N GLY A 94 15.79 4.46 5.79
CA GLY A 94 16.70 3.64 5.00
C GLY A 94 16.47 2.14 5.12
N GLN A 95 15.65 1.70 6.07
CA GLN A 95 15.27 0.30 6.18
C GLN A 95 14.11 -0.03 5.23
N GLN A 96 13.94 -1.30 4.95
CA GLN A 96 12.79 -1.81 4.20
C GLN A 96 11.90 -2.59 5.15
N ILE A 97 10.60 -2.32 5.09
CA ILE A 97 9.60 -3.06 5.86
C ILE A 97 8.71 -3.85 4.92
N LYS A 98 8.10 -4.90 5.45
CA LYS A 98 7.09 -5.68 4.75
C LYS A 98 5.78 -5.60 5.49
N VAL A 99 4.72 -5.29 4.75
CA VAL A 99 3.39 -5.13 5.32
C VAL A 99 2.37 -5.85 4.47
N LYS A 100 1.24 -6.19 5.08
CA LYS A 100 0.06 -6.69 4.37
C LYS A 100 -1.13 -5.84 4.74
N ALA A 101 -2.07 -5.72 3.83
CA ALA A 101 -3.30 -4.99 4.09
C ALA A 101 -4.29 -5.89 4.83
N ILE A 102 -4.95 -5.34 5.85
CA ILE A 102 -6.05 -6.01 6.52
C ILE A 102 -7.20 -6.08 5.52
N PRO A 103 -7.77 -7.28 5.22
CA PRO A 103 -8.74 -7.43 4.14
C PRO A 103 -9.94 -6.48 4.23
N THR A 104 -10.44 -6.20 5.42
CA THR A 104 -11.57 -5.29 5.62
C THR A 104 -11.21 -3.82 5.44
N ALA A 105 -9.93 -3.49 5.37
CA ALA A 105 -9.45 -2.13 5.20
C ALA A 105 -9.06 -1.80 3.76
N ILE A 106 -9.20 -2.75 2.84
CA ILE A 106 -8.84 -2.56 1.44
C ILE A 106 -9.99 -1.93 0.68
N HIS A 107 -9.71 -0.82 0.00
CA HIS A 107 -10.65 -0.16 -0.90
C HIS A 107 -10.14 -0.27 -2.32
N LEU A 108 -10.96 -0.82 -3.22
CA LEU A 108 -10.61 -1.03 -4.62
C LEU A 108 -11.43 -0.10 -5.51
N PHE A 109 -10.73 0.53 -6.46
CA PHE A 109 -11.36 1.45 -7.43
C PHE A 109 -10.92 1.09 -8.84
N HIS A 110 -11.83 1.28 -9.78
CA HIS A 110 -11.53 1.10 -11.21
C HIS A 110 -10.53 2.17 -11.65
N ALA A 111 -9.43 1.75 -12.28
CA ALA A 111 -8.34 2.68 -12.63
C ALA A 111 -8.76 3.78 -13.59
N GLN A 112 -9.70 3.51 -14.49
CA GLN A 112 -10.15 4.46 -15.51
C GLN A 112 -11.31 5.32 -15.07
N THR A 113 -12.29 4.73 -14.35
CA THR A 113 -13.52 5.43 -13.98
C THR A 113 -13.51 5.97 -12.56
N GLY A 114 -12.65 5.46 -11.69
CA GLY A 114 -12.64 5.80 -10.28
C GLY A 114 -13.78 5.19 -9.48
N LEU A 115 -14.62 4.37 -10.10
CA LEU A 115 -15.75 3.75 -9.41
C LEU A 115 -15.28 2.66 -8.46
N ARG A 116 -15.94 2.56 -7.32
CA ARG A 116 -15.60 1.55 -6.32
C ARG A 116 -15.93 0.15 -6.82
N LEU A 117 -15.02 -0.81 -6.59
CA LEU A 117 -15.17 -2.19 -7.04
C LEU A 117 -15.57 -3.16 -5.92
N ASN A 118 -15.48 -2.74 -4.66
CA ASN A 118 -15.82 -3.60 -3.51
C ASN A 118 -16.70 -2.93 -2.46
#